data_8deeaa5e6ba00f5ebf32fca5b8768043
#
_entry.id   8deeaa5e6ba00f5ebf32fca5b8768043
#
_cell.length_a   1.000
_cell.length_b   1.000
_cell.length_c   1.000
_cell.angle_alpha   90.00
_cell.angle_beta   90.00
_cell.angle_gamma   90.00
#
_symmetry.space_group_name_H-M   'P 1'
#
loop_
_entity.id
_entity.type
_entity.pdbx_description
1 polymer ?
#
loop_
_entity_poly.entity_id
_entity_poly.type
_entity_poly.pdbx_seq_one_letter_code
_entity_poly.pdbx_strand_id
1 'polypeptide(L)'
;MSESNFNRRDFLKSACISVGALSLSGCVDTDKSKSGGGGNEGGLPSVDVLVIGSGGAGLRAAVAVRKSNPNLSVVVATKMMPSRNATCMAEGGINGVTSFSGGDSYKLHAYDTVKGGAYLVDQDAAIKFCELAGPTIAEMDYIGTLFSRNASGGVDGKESGVPGGVAQRFMGGASKKRCNYSADKTGHILMHACFDDAVSNGVKFLIDHELLEISAPEGKCEGVVLRNIQTGDFYPVLCKALVIATGGYTRMFYNRTSVPYIATGDGIAAALRAGLGFSDSEMVQFHPTGIKSGGALITEAARGEGGYLLNNKGERFMKNYHEKMELAPRDVVARAIETEIREGRGYGEGLGAYVLLDVRHLGKDKILKALPKIRHTAILFEGIDLIEEPIPIRPTAHYSMGGIEVSKFDDMSTKISGLYTAGEASCISIHGANRLGGNSLTDAVVTGKLAGLGAANYAAKQEGFGSGKRASELAQKWQAKFKQIANGSGKANEMYELREELGAQLWDNMGIFRTGEKLDLLSQNLESIRARYDELRVADVNPVMNTAFTDYVELGNLILLARCACLAAQKRLESRGAHTREDYPKRDDKNFLKHSIVTMNDAGELSLGYKEVVVTEFSLDGRKPQ
;
A
#
# COMPACT_ATOMS: atom_id res chain seq x y z
N MET A 1 3.38 -39.70 43.92
CA MET A 1 3.40 -38.88 42.69
C MET A 1 2.68 -37.59 43.02
N SER A 2 3.43 -36.53 43.29
CA SER A 2 2.90 -35.23 43.74
C SER A 2 2.57 -34.36 42.51
N GLU A 3 1.31 -34.02 42.35
CA GLU A 3 0.86 -33.02 41.40
C GLU A 3 1.41 -31.63 41.78
N SER A 4 2.29 -31.09 40.97
CA SER A 4 2.74 -29.71 41.10
C SER A 4 1.68 -28.77 40.52
N ASN A 5 0.93 -28.13 41.42
CA ASN A 5 0.03 -27.03 41.06
C ASN A 5 0.83 -25.85 40.49
N PHE A 6 0.90 -25.76 39.17
CA PHE A 6 1.44 -24.59 38.46
C PHE A 6 0.38 -23.47 38.49
N ASN A 7 0.63 -22.44 39.32
CA ASN A 7 -0.31 -21.35 39.54
C ASN A 7 -0.20 -20.32 38.39
N ARG A 8 -1.34 -19.85 37.90
CA ARG A 8 -1.47 -18.80 36.86
C ARG A 8 -0.63 -17.54 37.13
N ARG A 9 -0.39 -17.23 38.41
CA ARG A 9 0.44 -16.11 38.87
C ARG A 9 1.94 -16.33 38.59
N ASP A 10 2.43 -17.57 38.66
CA ASP A 10 3.82 -17.90 38.41
C ASP A 10 4.11 -17.96 36.90
N PHE A 11 3.12 -18.36 36.09
CA PHE A 11 3.19 -18.25 34.62
C PHE A 11 3.28 -16.78 34.18
N LEU A 12 2.47 -15.89 34.75
CA LEU A 12 2.51 -14.46 34.45
C LEU A 12 3.82 -13.80 34.91
N LYS A 13 4.40 -14.21 36.03
CA LYS A 13 5.72 -13.72 36.47
C LYS A 13 6.84 -14.17 35.53
N SER A 14 6.81 -15.41 35.08
CA SER A 14 7.80 -15.95 34.12
C SER A 14 7.64 -15.31 32.75
N ALA A 15 6.42 -15.03 32.31
CA ALA A 15 6.16 -14.30 31.07
C ALA A 15 6.59 -12.82 31.15
N CYS A 16 6.39 -12.15 32.29
CA CYS A 16 6.87 -10.79 32.52
C CYS A 16 8.40 -10.68 32.59
N ILE A 17 9.09 -11.70 33.09
CA ILE A 17 10.56 -11.72 33.15
C ILE A 17 11.16 -11.97 31.77
N SER A 18 10.52 -12.75 30.90
CA SER A 18 10.97 -12.96 29.52
C SER A 18 10.64 -11.79 28.56
N VAL A 19 9.64 -10.96 28.85
CA VAL A 19 9.31 -9.75 28.08
C VAL A 19 10.08 -8.52 28.59
N GLY A 20 10.45 -8.49 29.87
CA GLY A 20 11.21 -7.38 30.48
C GLY A 20 12.73 -7.38 30.19
N ALA A 21 13.28 -8.45 29.62
CA ALA A 21 14.71 -8.57 29.32
C ALA A 21 15.07 -8.33 27.84
N LEU A 22 14.09 -8.04 26.98
CA LEU A 22 14.30 -7.50 25.63
C LEU A 22 14.20 -5.97 25.66
N SER A 23 14.84 -5.35 26.66
CA SER A 23 15.12 -3.92 26.66
C SER A 23 16.11 -3.60 25.55
N LEU A 24 15.76 -2.65 24.77
CA LEU A 24 16.36 -1.85 23.69
C LEU A 24 17.90 -1.70 23.61
N SER A 25 18.71 -2.36 24.44
CA SER A 25 20.18 -2.28 24.41
C SER A 25 20.85 -3.12 23.31
N GLY A 26 20.10 -3.84 22.51
CA GLY A 26 20.65 -4.73 21.47
C GLY A 26 20.43 -4.29 20.02
N CYS A 27 19.72 -3.19 19.76
CA CYS A 27 19.37 -2.78 18.38
C CYS A 27 20.16 -1.59 17.84
N VAL A 28 20.81 -0.82 18.72
CA VAL A 28 21.77 0.23 18.35
C VAL A 28 23.00 -0.01 19.20
N ASP A 29 24.16 -0.24 18.59
CA ASP A 29 25.42 -0.48 19.28
C ASP A 29 25.77 0.71 20.16
N THR A 30 25.55 0.60 21.46
CA THR A 30 26.07 1.52 22.48
C THR A 30 27.29 0.93 23.21
N ASP A 31 27.80 -0.23 22.76
CA ASP A 31 28.93 -0.89 23.39
C ASP A 31 30.25 -0.28 22.93
N LYS A 32 30.86 0.48 23.82
CA LYS A 32 32.17 1.13 23.71
C LYS A 32 33.35 0.19 23.81
N SER A 33 33.31 -1.02 23.23
CA SER A 33 34.51 -1.85 23.21
C SER A 33 34.59 -2.80 22.02
N LYS A 34 35.54 -2.46 21.13
CA LYS A 34 36.16 -3.27 20.05
C LYS A 34 35.48 -3.27 18.68
N SER A 35 35.75 -2.24 17.89
CA SER A 35 36.34 -2.38 16.54
C SER A 35 36.67 -1.00 15.99
N GLY A 36 37.84 -0.84 15.35
CA GLY A 36 38.34 0.42 14.85
C GLY A 36 37.52 0.92 13.65
N GLY A 37 36.88 2.04 13.86
CA GLY A 37 36.16 2.84 12.87
C GLY A 37 35.61 4.06 13.58
N GLY A 38 36.10 5.28 13.25
CA GLY A 38 35.88 6.52 13.95
C GLY A 38 34.43 6.81 14.36
N GLY A 39 34.09 6.49 15.59
CA GLY A 39 32.83 6.84 16.22
C GLY A 39 32.96 8.20 16.88
N ASN A 40 32.08 9.15 16.53
CA ASN A 40 31.91 10.40 17.28
C ASN A 40 31.45 10.04 18.70
N GLU A 41 32.19 10.48 19.71
CA GLU A 41 31.79 10.37 21.13
C GLU A 41 30.52 11.20 21.36
N GLY A 42 29.39 10.54 21.62
CA GLY A 42 28.07 11.14 21.72
C GLY A 42 27.23 11.09 20.43
N GLY A 43 27.58 10.23 19.47
CA GLY A 43 26.96 10.15 18.15
C GLY A 43 25.48 9.76 18.15
N LEU A 44 24.72 10.31 17.19
CA LEU A 44 23.35 9.96 16.95
C LEU A 44 23.20 8.47 16.51
N PRO A 45 22.05 7.81 16.79
CA PRO A 45 21.78 6.47 16.27
C PRO A 45 21.98 6.40 14.77
N SER A 46 22.73 5.40 14.29
CA SER A 46 23.06 5.27 12.88
C SER A 46 23.02 3.84 12.38
N VAL A 47 22.69 3.65 11.09
CA VAL A 47 22.59 2.37 10.42
C VAL A 47 22.97 2.51 8.94
N ASP A 48 23.63 1.53 8.33
CA ASP A 48 24.00 1.65 6.91
C ASP A 48 22.76 1.77 6.02
N VAL A 49 21.78 0.90 6.20
CA VAL A 49 20.50 0.96 5.46
C VAL A 49 19.32 0.94 6.43
N LEU A 50 18.51 1.99 6.37
CA LEU A 50 17.26 2.09 7.09
C LEU A 50 16.10 1.83 6.13
N VAL A 51 15.19 0.92 6.50
CA VAL A 51 13.97 0.64 5.75
C VAL A 51 12.78 1.10 6.59
N ILE A 52 11.90 1.92 6.03
CA ILE A 52 10.67 2.35 6.67
C ILE A 52 9.49 1.58 6.08
N GLY A 53 8.86 0.77 6.94
CA GLY A 53 7.73 -0.09 6.58
C GLY A 53 8.12 -1.57 6.51
N SER A 54 7.32 -2.42 7.15
CA SER A 54 7.51 -3.86 7.29
C SER A 54 6.54 -4.68 6.43
N GLY A 55 5.95 -4.10 5.40
CA GLY A 55 5.18 -4.83 4.38
C GLY A 55 6.06 -5.69 3.48
N GLY A 56 5.47 -6.40 2.52
CA GLY A 56 6.21 -7.24 1.58
C GLY A 56 7.38 -6.52 0.91
N ALA A 57 7.21 -5.26 0.52
CA ALA A 57 8.27 -4.47 -0.12
C ALA A 57 9.44 -4.19 0.84
N GLY A 58 9.16 -3.73 2.07
CA GLY A 58 10.21 -3.40 3.04
C GLY A 58 11.00 -4.62 3.50
N LEU A 59 10.32 -5.74 3.77
CA LEU A 59 11.00 -6.98 4.15
C LEU A 59 11.89 -7.52 3.03
N ARG A 60 11.38 -7.49 1.79
CA ARG A 60 12.17 -7.89 0.61
C ARG A 60 13.39 -6.98 0.41
N ALA A 61 13.24 -5.66 0.64
CA ALA A 61 14.35 -4.72 0.57
C ALA A 61 15.41 -5.05 1.64
N ALA A 62 15.01 -5.21 2.89
CA ALA A 62 15.92 -5.52 3.99
C ALA A 62 16.70 -6.84 3.75
N VAL A 63 16.00 -7.89 3.32
CA VAL A 63 16.63 -9.18 2.97
C VAL A 63 17.59 -9.03 1.78
N ALA A 64 17.21 -8.27 0.75
CA ALA A 64 18.07 -8.03 -0.40
C ALA A 64 19.38 -7.35 0.01
N VAL A 65 19.35 -6.37 0.91
CA VAL A 65 20.56 -5.75 1.47
C VAL A 65 21.43 -6.79 2.18
N ARG A 66 20.86 -7.57 3.11
CA ARG A 66 21.61 -8.57 3.90
C ARG A 66 22.24 -9.66 3.03
N LYS A 67 21.50 -10.16 2.03
CA LYS A 67 22.00 -11.19 1.11
C LYS A 67 23.07 -10.66 0.14
N SER A 68 22.99 -9.39 -0.28
CA SER A 68 23.96 -8.78 -1.18
C SER A 68 25.26 -8.36 -0.50
N ASN A 69 25.16 -7.84 0.74
CA ASN A 69 26.32 -7.44 1.53
C ASN A 69 26.08 -7.69 3.03
N PRO A 70 26.53 -8.83 3.57
CA PRO A 70 26.36 -9.18 4.99
C PRO A 70 27.04 -8.22 5.98
N ASN A 71 27.98 -7.39 5.52
CA ASN A 71 28.69 -6.44 6.39
C ASN A 71 27.88 -5.15 6.65
N LEU A 72 26.84 -4.88 5.85
CA LEU A 72 25.97 -3.71 6.07
C LEU A 72 24.99 -3.98 7.22
N SER A 73 24.88 -3.03 8.11
CA SER A 73 23.82 -3.01 9.12
C SER A 73 22.48 -2.61 8.47
N VAL A 74 21.42 -3.34 8.79
CA VAL A 74 20.06 -3.10 8.29
C VAL A 74 19.06 -3.09 9.43
N VAL A 75 18.22 -2.06 9.45
CA VAL A 75 17.11 -1.93 10.39
C VAL A 75 15.83 -1.63 9.65
N VAL A 76 14.73 -2.27 10.03
CA VAL A 76 13.38 -1.98 9.57
C VAL A 76 12.64 -1.24 10.68
N ALA A 77 12.26 0.02 10.45
CA ALA A 77 11.39 0.76 11.35
C ALA A 77 9.93 0.65 10.90
N THR A 78 9.04 0.35 11.82
CA THR A 78 7.63 0.10 11.53
C THR A 78 6.72 0.64 12.63
N LYS A 79 5.63 1.28 12.21
CA LYS A 79 4.63 1.88 13.09
C LYS A 79 3.83 0.86 13.90
N MET A 80 3.76 -0.39 13.41
CA MET A 80 3.06 -1.50 14.06
C MET A 80 3.85 -2.81 13.90
N MET A 81 3.37 -3.88 14.54
CA MET A 81 3.91 -5.23 14.35
C MET A 81 4.05 -5.58 12.84
N PRO A 82 5.17 -6.18 12.43
CA PRO A 82 5.44 -6.49 11.02
C PRO A 82 4.36 -7.28 10.29
N SER A 83 3.58 -8.10 10.99
CA SER A 83 2.46 -8.86 10.41
C SER A 83 1.16 -8.05 10.23
N ARG A 84 1.12 -6.77 10.61
CA ARG A 84 -0.07 -5.90 10.57
C ARG A 84 0.02 -4.85 9.46
N ASN A 85 -0.11 -5.29 8.19
CA ASN A 85 0.02 -4.42 7.02
C ASN A 85 -0.89 -4.85 5.87
N ALA A 86 -0.95 -4.05 4.78
CA ALA A 86 -1.78 -4.33 3.62
C ALA A 86 -1.39 -5.62 2.88
N THR A 87 -0.10 -5.99 2.88
CA THR A 87 0.36 -7.26 2.28
C THR A 87 -0.31 -8.45 2.93
N CYS A 88 -0.40 -8.48 4.28
CA CYS A 88 -1.05 -9.55 5.02
C CYS A 88 -2.55 -9.68 4.72
N MET A 89 -3.20 -8.58 4.34
CA MET A 89 -4.64 -8.56 4.03
C MET A 89 -4.95 -8.97 2.59
N ALA A 90 -3.96 -9.02 1.69
CA ALA A 90 -4.17 -9.35 0.29
C ALA A 90 -4.61 -10.82 0.10
N GLU A 91 -5.69 -11.03 -0.64
CA GLU A 91 -6.34 -12.33 -0.76
C GLU A 91 -6.19 -12.95 -2.16
N GLY A 92 -6.16 -12.10 -3.21
CA GLY A 92 -6.33 -12.51 -4.59
C GLY A 92 -5.23 -13.40 -5.15
N GLY A 93 -3.99 -13.10 -4.86
CA GLY A 93 -2.82 -13.79 -5.41
C GLY A 93 -1.77 -12.83 -5.98
N ILE A 94 -0.73 -13.39 -6.56
CA ILE A 94 0.43 -12.70 -7.12
C ILE A 94 0.61 -13.08 -8.58
N ASN A 95 0.65 -12.07 -9.48
CA ASN A 95 0.84 -12.31 -10.91
C ASN A 95 2.30 -12.59 -11.25
N GLY A 96 2.51 -13.56 -12.12
CA GLY A 96 3.78 -13.85 -12.76
C GLY A 96 3.68 -15.07 -13.63
N VAL A 97 4.36 -15.04 -14.76
CA VAL A 97 4.38 -16.15 -15.71
C VAL A 97 5.33 -17.23 -15.19
N THR A 98 4.78 -18.29 -14.65
CA THR A 98 5.51 -19.46 -14.13
C THR A 98 5.41 -20.68 -15.04
N SER A 99 4.61 -20.58 -16.11
CA SER A 99 4.51 -21.59 -17.18
C SER A 99 4.24 -20.91 -18.52
N PHE A 100 4.98 -21.31 -19.53
CA PHE A 100 4.85 -20.82 -20.90
C PHE A 100 4.04 -21.77 -21.80
N SER A 101 3.75 -22.99 -21.34
CA SER A 101 3.08 -24.04 -22.12
C SER A 101 1.66 -23.71 -22.54
N GLY A 102 0.97 -22.80 -21.83
CA GLY A 102 -0.37 -22.32 -22.15
C GLY A 102 -0.41 -21.12 -23.12
N GLY A 103 0.73 -20.77 -23.76
CA GLY A 103 0.85 -19.61 -24.62
C GLY A 103 0.81 -18.28 -23.85
N ASP A 104 1.21 -18.29 -22.57
CA ASP A 104 1.46 -17.08 -21.79
C ASP A 104 2.91 -16.62 -21.94
N SER A 105 3.17 -15.33 -21.74
CA SER A 105 4.50 -14.76 -21.79
C SER A 105 4.58 -13.51 -20.94
N TYR A 106 5.80 -13.10 -20.55
CA TYR A 106 6.00 -11.84 -19.84
C TYR A 106 5.58 -10.62 -20.69
N LYS A 107 5.72 -10.69 -22.04
CA LYS A 107 5.23 -9.64 -22.94
C LYS A 107 3.71 -9.54 -22.93
N LEU A 108 3.01 -10.68 -22.89
CA LEU A 108 1.54 -10.69 -22.77
C LEU A 108 1.08 -10.19 -21.38
N HIS A 109 1.84 -10.50 -20.33
CA HIS A 109 1.61 -9.93 -19.00
C HIS A 109 1.81 -8.42 -18.99
N ALA A 110 2.88 -7.91 -19.63
CA ALA A 110 3.14 -6.49 -19.78
C ALA A 110 2.03 -5.78 -20.59
N TYR A 111 1.58 -6.39 -21.70
CA TYR A 111 0.45 -5.87 -22.46
C TYR A 111 -0.83 -5.76 -21.62
N ASP A 112 -1.19 -6.81 -20.86
CA ASP A 112 -2.35 -6.78 -19.97
C ASP A 112 -2.20 -5.70 -18.89
N THR A 113 -0.98 -5.49 -18.38
CA THR A 113 -0.65 -4.46 -17.40
C THR A 113 -0.83 -3.06 -17.98
N VAL A 114 -0.27 -2.79 -19.16
CA VAL A 114 -0.38 -1.50 -19.86
C VAL A 114 -1.83 -1.20 -20.25
N LYS A 115 -2.53 -2.18 -20.81
CA LYS A 115 -3.96 -2.05 -21.15
C LYS A 115 -4.82 -1.85 -19.90
N GLY A 116 -4.58 -2.62 -18.86
CA GLY A 116 -5.26 -2.51 -17.58
C GLY A 116 -5.06 -1.14 -16.93
N GLY A 117 -3.86 -0.57 -17.06
CA GLY A 117 -3.50 0.79 -16.62
C GLY A 117 -3.99 1.92 -17.53
N ALA A 118 -4.88 1.61 -18.48
CA ALA A 118 -5.43 2.54 -19.46
C ALA A 118 -4.35 3.33 -20.22
N TYR A 119 -3.22 2.66 -20.49
CA TYR A 119 -2.05 3.18 -21.21
C TYR A 119 -1.28 4.33 -20.52
N LEU A 120 -1.62 4.70 -19.32
CA LEU A 120 -0.85 5.62 -18.47
C LEU A 120 0.27 4.84 -17.75
N VAL A 121 1.05 4.07 -18.49
CA VAL A 121 2.05 3.12 -17.98
C VAL A 121 3.34 3.29 -18.75
N ASP A 122 4.46 3.48 -18.06
CA ASP A 122 5.79 3.45 -18.66
C ASP A 122 6.10 2.01 -19.10
N GLN A 123 6.07 1.78 -20.43
CA GLN A 123 6.05 0.44 -21.01
C GLN A 123 7.36 -0.31 -20.82
N ASP A 124 8.48 0.36 -20.84
CA ASP A 124 9.81 -0.21 -20.57
C ASP A 124 9.91 -0.74 -19.14
N ALA A 125 9.41 0.03 -18.15
CA ALA A 125 9.33 -0.39 -16.76
C ALA A 125 8.37 -1.57 -16.58
N ALA A 126 7.19 -1.53 -17.23
CA ALA A 126 6.20 -2.61 -17.17
C ALA A 126 6.71 -3.92 -17.77
N ILE A 127 7.47 -3.87 -18.87
CA ILE A 127 8.08 -5.05 -19.49
C ILE A 127 9.10 -5.68 -18.55
N LYS A 128 10.04 -4.89 -18.01
CA LYS A 128 11.04 -5.36 -17.03
C LYS A 128 10.39 -5.93 -15.77
N PHE A 129 9.36 -5.26 -15.26
CA PHE A 129 8.58 -5.71 -14.12
C PHE A 129 7.97 -7.10 -14.35
N CYS A 130 7.32 -7.30 -15.50
CA CYS A 130 6.70 -8.58 -15.86
C CYS A 130 7.73 -9.69 -16.14
N GLU A 131 8.91 -9.34 -16.64
CA GLU A 131 10.04 -10.25 -16.84
C GLU A 131 10.58 -10.80 -15.50
N LEU A 132 10.68 -9.93 -14.50
CA LEU A 132 11.13 -10.27 -13.15
C LEU A 132 10.07 -11.01 -12.31
N ALA A 133 8.79 -10.91 -12.68
CA ALA A 133 7.69 -11.45 -11.89
C ALA A 133 7.75 -12.98 -11.71
N GLY A 134 7.98 -13.74 -12.80
CA GLY A 134 8.07 -15.20 -12.75
C GLY A 134 9.21 -15.71 -11.87
N PRO A 135 10.47 -15.29 -12.11
CA PRO A 135 11.60 -15.62 -11.24
C PRO A 135 11.37 -15.24 -9.77
N THR A 136 10.72 -14.11 -9.50
CA THR A 136 10.42 -13.68 -8.13
C THR A 136 9.43 -14.62 -7.46
N ILE A 137 8.41 -15.14 -8.16
CA ILE A 137 7.47 -16.12 -7.60
C ILE A 137 8.21 -17.42 -7.25
N ALA A 138 9.13 -17.89 -8.09
CA ALA A 138 9.97 -19.04 -7.77
C ALA A 138 10.81 -18.80 -6.50
N GLU A 139 11.36 -17.61 -6.34
CA GLU A 139 12.07 -17.23 -5.11
C GLU A 139 11.14 -17.19 -3.89
N MET A 140 9.91 -16.68 -4.03
CA MET A 140 8.92 -16.68 -2.94
C MET A 140 8.54 -18.11 -2.54
N ASP A 141 8.37 -19.01 -3.50
CA ASP A 141 8.13 -20.43 -3.24
C ASP A 141 9.31 -21.05 -2.46
N TYR A 142 10.54 -20.77 -2.89
CA TYR A 142 11.76 -21.27 -2.25
C TYR A 142 11.91 -20.82 -0.80
N ILE A 143 11.57 -19.58 -0.46
CA ILE A 143 11.64 -19.07 0.92
C ILE A 143 10.48 -19.52 1.82
N GLY A 144 9.54 -20.35 1.29
CA GLY A 144 8.48 -20.97 2.09
C GLY A 144 7.09 -20.38 1.91
N THR A 145 6.82 -19.61 0.86
CA THR A 145 5.44 -19.23 0.53
C THR A 145 4.67 -20.47 0.08
N LEU A 146 3.74 -20.94 0.91
CA LEU A 146 2.94 -22.14 0.65
C LEU A 146 1.86 -21.86 -0.38
N PHE A 147 2.23 -21.81 -1.65
CA PHE A 147 1.25 -21.70 -2.74
C PHE A 147 0.38 -22.96 -2.87
N SER A 148 -0.88 -22.79 -3.28
CA SER A 148 -1.72 -23.90 -3.71
C SER A 148 -1.09 -24.61 -4.90
N ARG A 149 -1.23 -25.95 -4.97
CA ARG A 149 -0.62 -26.78 -6.01
C ARG A 149 -1.68 -27.47 -6.86
N ASN A 150 -1.39 -27.66 -8.15
CA ASN A 150 -2.16 -28.55 -9.00
C ASN A 150 -1.67 -30.00 -8.80
N ALA A 151 -2.59 -30.95 -8.74
CA ALA A 151 -2.25 -32.36 -8.56
C ALA A 151 -1.33 -32.90 -9.66
N SER A 152 -1.42 -32.35 -10.87
CA SER A 152 -0.68 -32.76 -12.07
C SER A 152 0.62 -31.98 -12.32
N GLY A 153 1.00 -31.10 -11.40
CA GLY A 153 2.27 -30.39 -11.49
C GLY A 153 2.35 -29.24 -12.51
N GLY A 154 1.24 -28.72 -13.01
CA GLY A 154 1.28 -27.59 -13.97
C GLY A 154 -0.03 -26.84 -14.11
N VAL A 155 -0.05 -25.79 -14.90
CA VAL A 155 -1.29 -25.12 -15.31
C VAL A 155 -2.05 -26.06 -16.26
N ASP A 156 -3.30 -26.37 -15.94
CA ASP A 156 -4.16 -27.29 -16.72
C ASP A 156 -3.48 -28.66 -16.97
N GLY A 157 -2.71 -29.17 -16.01
CA GLY A 157 -2.04 -30.45 -16.09
C GLY A 157 -0.71 -30.47 -16.86
N LYS A 158 -0.21 -29.29 -17.26
CA LYS A 158 1.06 -29.14 -17.97
C LYS A 158 2.16 -28.65 -17.05
N GLU A 159 3.41 -28.76 -17.49
CA GLU A 159 4.56 -28.32 -16.71
C GLU A 159 4.48 -26.84 -16.33
N SER A 160 4.85 -26.54 -15.09
CA SER A 160 4.99 -25.20 -14.54
C SER A 160 6.48 -24.82 -14.49
N GLY A 161 6.78 -23.54 -14.62
CA GLY A 161 8.12 -23.01 -14.34
C GLY A 161 8.49 -23.04 -12.84
N VAL A 162 7.55 -23.38 -11.96
CA VAL A 162 7.74 -23.50 -10.51
C VAL A 162 7.65 -24.96 -10.08
N PRO A 163 8.63 -25.48 -9.32
CA PRO A 163 8.61 -26.85 -8.83
C PRO A 163 7.29 -27.20 -8.11
N GLY A 164 6.72 -28.35 -8.41
CA GLY A 164 5.47 -28.83 -7.83
C GLY A 164 4.20 -28.19 -8.38
N GLY A 165 4.26 -27.46 -9.48
CA GLY A 165 3.10 -26.97 -10.23
C GLY A 165 2.19 -26.03 -9.44
N VAL A 166 2.64 -24.79 -9.18
CA VAL A 166 1.82 -23.77 -8.51
C VAL A 166 0.51 -23.55 -9.24
N ALA A 167 -0.59 -23.60 -8.51
CA ALA A 167 -1.92 -23.37 -9.05
C ALA A 167 -2.10 -21.90 -9.44
N GLN A 168 -2.75 -21.67 -10.59
CA GLN A 168 -3.00 -20.37 -11.15
C GLN A 168 -4.49 -20.14 -11.43
N ARG A 169 -4.94 -18.88 -11.29
CA ARG A 169 -6.30 -18.47 -11.62
C ARG A 169 -6.34 -17.21 -12.47
N PHE A 170 -7.48 -16.95 -13.10
CA PHE A 170 -7.76 -15.69 -13.76
C PHE A 170 -7.98 -14.57 -12.75
N MET A 171 -7.53 -13.37 -13.11
CA MET A 171 -7.93 -12.12 -12.49
C MET A 171 -8.58 -11.21 -13.54
N GLY A 172 -9.44 -10.30 -13.11
CA GLY A 172 -10.12 -9.36 -14.00
C GLY A 172 -9.12 -8.54 -14.83
N GLY A 173 -9.36 -8.48 -16.14
CA GLY A 173 -8.49 -7.81 -17.10
C GLY A 173 -7.34 -8.65 -17.64
N ALA A 174 -6.99 -9.78 -17.01
CA ALA A 174 -5.94 -10.66 -17.49
C ALA A 174 -6.40 -11.50 -18.69
N SER A 175 -5.50 -11.73 -19.66
CA SER A 175 -5.74 -12.57 -20.83
C SER A 175 -5.42 -14.04 -20.61
N LYS A 176 -4.65 -14.36 -19.54
CA LYS A 176 -4.22 -15.72 -19.18
C LYS A 176 -4.31 -15.95 -17.66
N LYS A 177 -4.35 -17.23 -17.27
CA LYS A 177 -4.22 -17.64 -15.86
C LYS A 177 -2.76 -17.49 -15.44
N ARG A 178 -2.39 -16.40 -14.76
CA ARG A 178 -1.03 -16.19 -14.25
C ARG A 178 -1.00 -15.71 -12.80
N CYS A 179 -2.15 -15.64 -12.16
CA CYS A 179 -2.22 -15.25 -10.76
C CYS A 179 -2.00 -16.48 -9.87
N ASN A 180 -0.80 -16.60 -9.33
CA ASN A 180 -0.41 -17.66 -8.40
C ASN A 180 -1.00 -17.34 -7.02
N TYR A 181 -1.52 -18.36 -6.30
CA TYR A 181 -2.30 -18.10 -5.11
C TYR A 181 -2.14 -19.15 -4.01
N SER A 182 -2.50 -18.80 -2.79
CA SER A 182 -2.66 -19.70 -1.65
C SER A 182 -4.09 -19.57 -1.12
N ALA A 183 -5.00 -20.41 -1.62
CA ALA A 183 -6.44 -20.32 -1.35
C ALA A 183 -6.96 -18.87 -1.51
N ASP A 184 -7.61 -18.30 -0.49
CA ASP A 184 -8.06 -16.91 -0.41
C ASP A 184 -7.24 -16.07 0.60
N LYS A 185 -5.96 -16.42 0.85
CA LYS A 185 -5.09 -15.80 1.86
C LYS A 185 -3.63 -15.65 1.41
N THR A 186 -3.41 -15.44 0.12
CA THR A 186 -2.07 -15.40 -0.49
C THR A 186 -1.13 -14.41 0.20
N GLY A 187 -1.60 -13.18 0.44
CA GLY A 187 -0.77 -12.16 1.08
C GLY A 187 -0.39 -12.47 2.52
N HIS A 188 -1.29 -13.12 3.27
CA HIS A 188 -0.98 -13.57 4.63
C HIS A 188 0.18 -14.57 4.63
N ILE A 189 0.12 -15.60 3.79
CA ILE A 189 1.17 -16.62 3.68
C ILE A 189 2.49 -16.02 3.19
N LEU A 190 2.43 -15.20 2.13
CA LEU A 190 3.61 -14.50 1.58
C LEU A 190 4.27 -13.59 2.62
N MET A 191 3.47 -12.86 3.40
CA MET A 191 3.96 -11.95 4.44
C MET A 191 4.74 -12.70 5.52
N HIS A 192 4.23 -13.85 5.99
CA HIS A 192 4.93 -14.66 6.97
C HIS A 192 6.23 -15.23 6.40
N ALA A 193 6.24 -15.76 5.19
CA ALA A 193 7.46 -16.23 4.54
C ALA A 193 8.52 -15.11 4.40
N CYS A 194 8.12 -13.89 4.00
CA CYS A 194 9.03 -12.74 3.94
C CYS A 194 9.55 -12.34 5.33
N PHE A 195 8.71 -12.40 6.36
CA PHE A 195 9.12 -12.08 7.73
C PHE A 195 10.11 -13.10 8.28
N ASP A 196 9.84 -14.39 8.09
CA ASP A 196 10.72 -15.48 8.50
C ASP A 196 12.07 -15.41 7.77
N ASP A 197 12.08 -15.10 6.46
CA ASP A 197 13.31 -14.87 5.69
C ASP A 197 14.09 -13.66 6.23
N ALA A 198 13.40 -12.58 6.63
CA ALA A 198 14.05 -11.40 7.22
C ALA A 198 14.68 -11.71 8.59
N VAL A 199 13.97 -12.40 9.47
CA VAL A 199 14.49 -12.81 10.77
C VAL A 199 15.68 -13.76 10.63
N SER A 200 15.59 -14.76 9.73
CA SER A 200 16.67 -15.73 9.49
C SER A 200 17.93 -15.09 8.91
N ASN A 201 17.79 -13.96 8.20
CA ASN A 201 18.94 -13.18 7.69
C ASN A 201 19.43 -12.11 8.69
N GLY A 202 18.93 -12.11 9.94
CA GLY A 202 19.39 -11.21 11.01
C GLY A 202 18.96 -9.74 10.82
N VAL A 203 17.84 -9.48 10.11
CA VAL A 203 17.25 -8.14 10.03
C VAL A 203 16.73 -7.74 11.40
N LYS A 204 17.08 -6.53 11.86
CA LYS A 204 16.60 -5.96 13.12
C LYS A 204 15.37 -5.09 12.90
N PHE A 205 14.50 -5.00 13.91
CA PHE A 205 13.23 -4.26 13.82
C PHE A 205 13.11 -3.22 14.94
N LEU A 206 12.72 -2.00 14.58
CA LEU A 206 12.20 -0.97 15.48
C LEU A 206 10.68 -0.96 15.32
N ILE A 207 9.99 -1.64 16.22
CA ILE A 207 8.52 -1.74 16.24
C ILE A 207 7.97 -0.55 17.05
N ASP A 208 6.76 -0.08 16.69
CA ASP A 208 6.11 1.10 17.27
C ASP A 208 6.92 2.38 17.07
N HIS A 209 7.51 2.50 15.87
CA HIS A 209 8.25 3.68 15.45
C HIS A 209 7.60 4.28 14.21
N GLU A 210 7.14 5.53 14.32
CA GLU A 210 6.56 6.27 13.21
C GLU A 210 7.57 7.22 12.56
N LEU A 211 7.55 7.26 11.22
CA LEU A 211 8.32 8.22 10.44
C LEU A 211 7.63 9.58 10.49
N LEU A 212 8.36 10.61 10.90
CA LEU A 212 7.88 11.99 10.91
C LEU A 212 8.44 12.81 9.74
N GLU A 213 9.77 12.77 9.53
CA GLU A 213 10.44 13.55 8.49
C GLU A 213 11.62 12.79 7.89
N ILE A 214 11.98 13.17 6.67
CA ILE A 214 13.21 12.76 6.00
C ILE A 214 14.17 13.95 5.99
N SER A 215 15.40 13.74 6.43
CA SER A 215 16.47 14.73 6.35
C SER A 215 17.32 14.49 5.12
N ALA A 216 17.27 15.44 4.18
CA ALA A 216 18.00 15.35 2.91
C ALA A 216 18.59 16.71 2.51
N PRO A 217 19.53 17.25 3.30
CA PRO A 217 20.18 18.51 2.95
C PRO A 217 20.90 18.38 1.60
N GLU A 218 20.80 19.43 0.78
CA GLU A 218 21.44 19.51 -0.53
C GLU A 218 21.11 18.33 -1.48
N GLY A 219 19.92 17.71 -1.30
CA GLY A 219 19.49 16.59 -2.16
C GLY A 219 20.17 15.26 -1.85
N LYS A 220 20.83 15.12 -0.69
CA LYS A 220 21.40 13.85 -0.22
C LYS A 220 20.74 13.42 1.08
N CYS A 221 20.19 12.21 1.13
CA CYS A 221 19.63 11.65 2.35
C CYS A 221 20.71 11.41 3.39
N GLU A 222 20.52 11.96 4.59
CA GLU A 222 21.39 11.71 5.75
C GLU A 222 20.69 10.91 6.86
N GLY A 223 19.34 10.78 6.80
CA GLY A 223 18.57 10.08 7.81
C GLY A 223 17.14 10.54 7.91
N VAL A 224 16.51 10.20 9.00
CA VAL A 224 15.09 10.46 9.28
C VAL A 224 14.89 10.96 10.72
N VAL A 225 13.70 11.51 10.99
CA VAL A 225 13.19 11.68 12.35
C VAL A 225 12.14 10.60 12.60
N LEU A 226 12.36 9.83 13.65
CA LEU A 226 11.40 8.86 14.15
C LEU A 226 10.81 9.32 15.49
N ARG A 227 9.58 8.90 15.75
CA ARG A 227 9.01 8.90 17.09
C ARG A 227 8.87 7.46 17.57
N ASN A 228 9.39 7.17 18.73
CA ASN A 228 9.09 5.95 19.45
C ASN A 228 7.72 6.12 20.15
N ILE A 229 6.71 5.38 19.71
CA ILE A 229 5.35 5.51 20.23
C ILE A 229 5.28 5.01 21.68
N GLN A 230 6.09 3.99 22.03
CA GLN A 230 6.11 3.40 23.37
C GLN A 230 6.64 4.38 24.42
N THR A 231 7.71 5.12 24.11
CA THR A 231 8.36 6.04 25.07
C THR A 231 7.95 7.50 24.87
N GLY A 232 7.47 7.86 23.66
CA GLY A 232 7.15 9.22 23.27
C GLY A 232 8.35 10.04 22.81
N ASP A 233 9.52 9.43 22.66
CA ASP A 233 10.75 10.12 22.27
C ASP A 233 10.76 10.46 20.77
N PHE A 234 11.20 11.67 20.46
CA PHE A 234 11.47 12.15 19.11
C PHE A 234 12.98 12.20 18.89
N TYR A 235 13.49 11.45 17.93
CA TYR A 235 14.92 11.37 17.73
C TYR A 235 15.31 11.14 16.28
N PRO A 236 16.49 11.66 15.85
CA PRO A 236 17.03 11.38 14.53
C PRO A 236 17.68 10.00 14.47
N VAL A 237 17.57 9.35 13.31
CA VAL A 237 18.35 8.16 12.95
C VAL A 237 19.08 8.46 11.66
N LEU A 238 20.41 8.38 11.68
CA LEU A 238 21.24 8.59 10.50
C LEU A 238 21.33 7.30 9.69
N CYS A 239 21.36 7.43 8.35
CA CYS A 239 21.59 6.30 7.48
C CYS A 239 22.38 6.71 6.24
N LYS A 240 23.14 5.74 5.68
CA LYS A 240 23.81 5.92 4.39
C LYS A 240 22.81 5.82 3.25
N ALA A 241 21.83 4.91 3.37
CA ALA A 241 20.72 4.76 2.44
C ALA A 241 19.40 4.55 3.17
N LEU A 242 18.32 5.10 2.61
CA LEU A 242 16.96 5.03 3.10
C LEU A 242 16.07 4.36 2.06
N VAL A 243 15.25 3.38 2.48
CA VAL A 243 14.21 2.78 1.65
C VAL A 243 12.84 3.08 2.25
N ILE A 244 11.96 3.77 1.50
CA ILE A 244 10.57 4.01 1.89
C ILE A 244 9.68 2.93 1.27
N ALA A 245 9.01 2.15 2.13
CA ALA A 245 8.12 1.05 1.77
C ALA A 245 6.84 1.04 2.63
N THR A 246 6.27 2.22 2.85
CA THR A 246 5.19 2.48 3.82
C THR A 246 3.79 2.17 3.29
N GLY A 247 3.66 1.71 2.05
CA GLY A 247 2.37 1.49 1.40
C GLY A 247 1.69 2.78 0.95
N GLY A 248 0.42 2.67 0.56
CA GLY A 248 -0.35 3.74 -0.05
C GLY A 248 -1.08 4.65 0.95
N TYR A 249 -2.03 5.44 0.42
CA TYR A 249 -2.72 6.52 1.17
C TYR A 249 -4.26 6.44 1.07
N THR A 250 -4.82 5.32 0.66
CA THR A 250 -6.28 5.22 0.45
C THR A 250 -7.11 5.34 1.72
N ARG A 251 -6.47 5.37 2.90
CA ARG A 251 -7.14 5.66 4.18
C ARG A 251 -7.69 7.09 4.26
N MET A 252 -7.34 7.97 3.32
CA MET A 252 -7.97 9.28 3.20
C MET A 252 -9.49 9.19 2.95
N PHE A 253 -10.00 8.06 2.41
CA PHE A 253 -11.43 7.81 2.25
C PHE A 253 -12.10 7.23 3.52
N TYR A 254 -11.40 7.23 4.65
CA TYR A 254 -11.86 6.81 5.99
C TYR A 254 -12.52 5.42 5.99
N ASN A 255 -13.83 5.32 6.20
CA ASN A 255 -14.59 4.06 6.28
C ASN A 255 -14.93 3.45 4.91
N ARG A 256 -14.59 4.11 3.80
CA ARG A 256 -14.77 3.60 2.44
C ARG A 256 -13.47 3.14 1.81
N THR A 257 -12.72 2.36 2.57
CA THR A 257 -11.45 1.78 2.10
C THR A 257 -11.29 0.34 2.60
N SER A 258 -10.64 -0.49 1.77
CA SER A 258 -10.37 -1.89 2.09
C SER A 258 -8.96 -2.13 2.65
N VAL A 259 -8.19 -1.05 2.88
CA VAL A 259 -6.82 -1.15 3.42
C VAL A 259 -6.80 -1.06 4.94
N PRO A 260 -5.73 -1.55 5.61
CA PRO A 260 -5.61 -1.46 7.06
C PRO A 260 -5.52 0.00 7.52
N TYR A 261 -5.79 0.22 8.81
CA TYR A 261 -5.84 1.54 9.41
C TYR A 261 -4.56 2.35 9.25
N ILE A 262 -3.42 1.68 9.14
CA ILE A 262 -2.08 2.27 9.02
C ILE A 262 -1.70 2.76 7.60
N ALA A 263 -2.54 2.55 6.58
CA ALA A 263 -2.25 2.96 5.20
C ALA A 263 -2.55 4.46 4.98
N THR A 264 -1.81 5.31 5.65
CA THR A 264 -2.02 6.75 5.81
C THR A 264 -1.05 7.62 5.00
N GLY A 265 -0.21 6.98 4.16
CA GLY A 265 0.68 7.69 3.23
C GLY A 265 1.85 8.43 3.90
N ASP A 266 2.25 8.05 5.12
CA ASP A 266 3.24 8.79 5.91
C ASP A 266 4.58 8.95 5.20
N GLY A 267 5.08 7.89 4.55
CA GLY A 267 6.32 7.95 3.78
C GLY A 267 6.21 8.86 2.56
N ILE A 268 5.04 8.87 1.89
CA ILE A 268 4.79 9.73 0.72
C ILE A 268 4.74 11.19 1.16
N ALA A 269 4.04 11.50 2.26
CA ALA A 269 3.97 12.84 2.80
C ALA A 269 5.34 13.35 3.28
N ALA A 270 6.14 12.51 3.96
CA ALA A 270 7.50 12.85 4.36
C ALA A 270 8.43 13.06 3.15
N ALA A 271 8.30 12.26 2.10
CA ALA A 271 9.06 12.40 0.86
C ALA A 271 8.70 13.70 0.11
N LEU A 272 7.41 14.06 0.08
CA LEU A 272 6.95 15.31 -0.51
C LEU A 272 7.52 16.52 0.26
N ARG A 273 7.51 16.48 1.60
CA ARG A 273 8.14 17.53 2.46
C ARG A 273 9.66 17.60 2.27
N ALA A 274 10.31 16.48 1.92
CA ALA A 274 11.73 16.44 1.58
C ALA A 274 12.02 16.92 0.14
N GLY A 275 10.99 17.33 -0.63
CA GLY A 275 11.10 17.91 -1.96
C GLY A 275 11.00 16.90 -3.10
N LEU A 276 10.60 15.64 -2.85
CA LEU A 276 10.30 14.68 -3.93
C LEU A 276 8.95 14.97 -4.58
N GLY A 277 8.76 14.50 -5.83
CA GLY A 277 7.49 14.54 -6.53
C GLY A 277 6.53 13.45 -6.03
N PHE A 278 5.24 13.77 -6.00
CA PHE A 278 4.14 12.85 -5.81
C PHE A 278 3.45 12.64 -7.15
N SER A 279 3.74 11.50 -7.78
CA SER A 279 3.24 11.17 -9.13
C SER A 279 1.86 10.54 -9.09
N ASP A 280 1.02 10.88 -10.08
CA ASP A 280 -0.30 10.29 -10.35
C ASP A 280 -1.22 10.22 -9.11
N SER A 281 -1.16 11.24 -8.27
CA SER A 281 -1.83 11.30 -6.96
C SER A 281 -3.37 11.18 -7.04
N GLU A 282 -3.98 11.54 -8.18
CA GLU A 282 -5.41 11.43 -8.46
C GLU A 282 -5.86 10.01 -8.83
N MET A 283 -4.89 9.09 -9.08
CA MET A 283 -5.16 7.73 -9.53
C MET A 283 -5.30 6.78 -8.33
N VAL A 284 -6.54 6.67 -7.84
CA VAL A 284 -6.92 5.75 -6.76
C VAL A 284 -7.90 4.72 -7.30
N GLN A 285 -7.55 3.44 -7.19
CA GLN A 285 -8.41 2.33 -7.61
C GLN A 285 -9.48 2.05 -6.56
N PHE A 286 -10.74 1.96 -7.01
CA PHE A 286 -11.85 1.50 -6.19
C PHE A 286 -12.13 0.02 -6.44
N HIS A 287 -12.10 -0.79 -5.37
CA HIS A 287 -12.51 -2.19 -5.46
C HIS A 287 -14.03 -2.29 -5.40
N PRO A 288 -14.66 -3.05 -6.30
CA PRO A 288 -16.13 -3.11 -6.37
C PRO A 288 -16.79 -3.65 -5.11
N THR A 289 -16.15 -4.64 -4.46
CA THR A 289 -16.76 -5.44 -3.41
C THR A 289 -16.05 -5.28 -2.06
N GLY A 290 -16.23 -4.11 -1.43
CA GLY A 290 -15.96 -3.92 -0.01
C GLY A 290 -17.20 -4.17 0.82
N ILE A 291 -17.07 -4.73 2.02
CA ILE A 291 -18.15 -4.91 2.98
C ILE A 291 -18.72 -3.54 3.39
N LYS A 292 -20.04 -3.45 3.51
CA LYS A 292 -20.75 -2.22 3.86
C LYS A 292 -20.25 -1.59 5.15
N SER A 293 -20.11 -2.35 6.24
CA SER A 293 -19.86 -1.81 7.60
C SER A 293 -18.47 -1.23 7.82
N GLY A 294 -17.46 -1.68 7.11
CA GLY A 294 -16.08 -1.24 7.38
C GLY A 294 -15.15 -1.24 6.18
N GLY A 295 -15.71 -1.48 4.98
CA GLY A 295 -14.93 -1.51 3.74
C GLY A 295 -14.02 -2.74 3.57
N ALA A 296 -14.05 -3.70 4.50
CA ALA A 296 -13.22 -4.90 4.42
C ALA A 296 -13.40 -5.60 3.07
N LEU A 297 -12.29 -6.11 2.51
CA LEU A 297 -12.26 -6.66 1.17
C LEU A 297 -13.07 -7.96 1.09
N ILE A 298 -13.99 -8.05 0.13
CA ILE A 298 -14.45 -9.31 -0.45
C ILE A 298 -13.73 -9.48 -1.78
N THR A 299 -12.78 -10.40 -1.80
CA THR A 299 -11.89 -10.56 -2.96
C THR A 299 -12.64 -10.88 -4.24
N GLU A 300 -12.06 -10.52 -5.35
CA GLU A 300 -12.53 -10.84 -6.71
C GLU A 300 -12.77 -12.34 -6.93
N ALA A 301 -12.13 -13.20 -6.14
CA ALA A 301 -12.34 -14.64 -6.17
C ALA A 301 -13.82 -15.02 -5.99
N ALA A 302 -14.60 -14.31 -5.16
CA ALA A 302 -16.03 -14.59 -4.99
C ALA A 302 -16.81 -14.45 -6.32
N ARG A 303 -16.49 -13.41 -7.11
CA ARG A 303 -17.05 -13.20 -8.44
C ARG A 303 -16.47 -14.20 -9.45
N GLY A 304 -15.18 -14.52 -9.32
CA GLY A 304 -14.48 -15.54 -10.13
C GLY A 304 -15.06 -16.94 -9.96
N GLU A 305 -15.51 -17.29 -8.74
CA GLU A 305 -16.19 -18.54 -8.47
C GLU A 305 -17.65 -18.58 -8.98
N GLY A 306 -18.17 -17.43 -9.42
CA GLY A 306 -19.50 -17.30 -10.02
C GLY A 306 -20.51 -16.49 -9.22
N GLY A 307 -20.07 -15.69 -8.24
CA GLY A 307 -20.95 -14.81 -7.45
C GLY A 307 -21.63 -13.74 -8.30
N TYR A 308 -22.90 -13.44 -7.99
CA TYR A 308 -23.77 -12.48 -8.69
C TYR A 308 -23.86 -11.16 -7.92
N LEU A 309 -23.91 -10.05 -8.67
CA LEU A 309 -24.21 -8.73 -8.12
C LEU A 309 -25.70 -8.39 -8.34
N LEU A 310 -26.42 -8.17 -7.25
CA LEU A 310 -27.87 -7.95 -7.25
C LEU A 310 -28.20 -6.55 -6.73
N ASN A 311 -29.10 -5.85 -7.43
CA ASN A 311 -29.69 -4.60 -6.98
C ASN A 311 -30.91 -4.83 -6.06
N ASN A 312 -31.58 -3.76 -5.60
CA ASN A 312 -32.73 -3.84 -4.69
C ASN A 312 -34.00 -4.45 -5.34
N LYS A 313 -34.00 -4.67 -6.66
CA LYS A 313 -35.04 -5.40 -7.38
C LYS A 313 -34.72 -6.89 -7.53
N GLY A 314 -33.58 -7.36 -6.99
CA GLY A 314 -33.10 -8.74 -7.17
C GLY A 314 -32.53 -9.02 -8.57
N GLU A 315 -32.27 -7.98 -9.35
CA GLU A 315 -31.75 -8.13 -10.71
C GLU A 315 -30.22 -8.27 -10.72
N ARG A 316 -29.70 -9.23 -11.48
CA ARG A 316 -28.28 -9.35 -11.80
C ARG A 316 -27.92 -8.27 -12.83
N PHE A 317 -27.60 -7.08 -12.35
CA PHE A 317 -27.52 -5.86 -13.15
C PHE A 317 -26.28 -5.79 -14.07
N MET A 318 -25.18 -6.50 -13.76
CA MET A 318 -23.93 -6.42 -14.53
C MET A 318 -24.07 -6.75 -16.02
N LYS A 319 -25.07 -7.54 -16.41
CA LYS A 319 -25.40 -7.84 -17.81
C LYS A 319 -25.70 -6.59 -18.66
N ASN A 320 -26.14 -5.49 -18.02
CA ASN A 320 -26.49 -4.22 -18.67
C ASN A 320 -25.24 -3.34 -18.89
N TYR A 321 -24.12 -3.65 -18.25
CA TYR A 321 -22.92 -2.82 -18.23
C TYR A 321 -21.72 -3.39 -19.00
N HIS A 322 -21.58 -4.72 -19.06
CA HIS A 322 -20.43 -5.34 -19.72
C HIS A 322 -20.68 -6.81 -20.10
N GLU A 323 -20.16 -7.25 -21.26
CA GLU A 323 -20.31 -8.63 -21.76
C GLU A 323 -19.76 -9.71 -20.81
N LYS A 324 -18.65 -9.41 -20.09
CA LYS A 324 -18.04 -10.29 -19.08
C LYS A 324 -18.73 -10.22 -17.71
N MET A 325 -19.81 -9.46 -17.61
CA MET A 325 -20.60 -9.27 -16.38
C MET A 325 -19.71 -9.01 -15.14
N GLU A 326 -19.80 -9.79 -14.08
CA GLU A 326 -19.04 -9.62 -12.82
C GLU A 326 -17.53 -9.82 -12.97
N LEU A 327 -17.06 -10.36 -14.09
CA LEU A 327 -15.64 -10.52 -14.43
C LEU A 327 -15.09 -9.38 -15.30
N ALA A 328 -15.86 -8.31 -15.48
CA ALA A 328 -15.38 -7.07 -16.09
C ALA A 328 -14.22 -6.45 -15.26
N PRO A 329 -13.41 -5.54 -15.84
CA PRO A 329 -12.40 -4.79 -15.09
C PRO A 329 -12.98 -4.10 -13.85
N ARG A 330 -12.18 -3.94 -12.80
CA ARG A 330 -12.62 -3.42 -11.49
C ARG A 330 -13.28 -2.06 -11.56
N ASP A 331 -12.71 -1.16 -12.36
CA ASP A 331 -13.25 0.18 -12.58
C ASP A 331 -14.64 0.14 -13.23
N VAL A 332 -14.88 -0.76 -14.18
CA VAL A 332 -16.18 -0.96 -14.82
C VAL A 332 -17.22 -1.45 -13.80
N VAL A 333 -16.87 -2.49 -13.02
CA VAL A 333 -17.79 -3.05 -12.00
C VAL A 333 -18.06 -2.03 -10.90
N ALA A 334 -17.06 -1.28 -10.45
CA ALA A 334 -17.22 -0.24 -9.43
C ALA A 334 -18.14 0.89 -9.92
N ARG A 335 -17.97 1.36 -11.17
CA ARG A 335 -18.88 2.34 -11.77
C ARG A 335 -20.31 1.79 -11.91
N ALA A 336 -20.47 0.54 -12.33
CA ALA A 336 -21.79 -0.08 -12.45
C ALA A 336 -22.53 -0.11 -11.09
N ILE A 337 -21.85 -0.55 -10.02
CA ILE A 337 -22.43 -0.56 -8.66
C ILE A 337 -22.81 0.86 -8.21
N GLU A 338 -21.91 1.82 -8.39
CA GLU A 338 -22.17 3.21 -7.99
C GLU A 338 -23.30 3.82 -8.80
N THR A 339 -23.45 3.47 -10.08
CA THR A 339 -24.59 3.88 -10.91
C THR A 339 -25.91 3.29 -10.38
N GLU A 340 -25.94 1.99 -10.06
CA GLU A 340 -27.13 1.37 -9.46
C GLU A 340 -27.54 2.08 -8.16
N ILE A 341 -26.55 2.43 -7.31
CA ILE A 341 -26.78 3.16 -6.06
C ILE A 341 -27.33 4.57 -6.34
N ARG A 342 -26.70 5.35 -7.21
CA ARG A 342 -27.09 6.73 -7.53
C ARG A 342 -28.48 6.83 -8.17
N GLU A 343 -28.86 5.84 -8.95
CA GLU A 343 -30.16 5.77 -9.61
C GLU A 343 -31.27 5.15 -8.72
N GLY A 344 -31.01 4.97 -7.41
CA GLY A 344 -31.98 4.48 -6.44
C GLY A 344 -32.28 2.97 -6.54
N ARG A 345 -31.44 2.21 -7.24
CA ARG A 345 -31.54 0.75 -7.32
C ARG A 345 -30.61 0.03 -6.33
N GLY A 346 -29.93 0.76 -5.45
CA GLY A 346 -29.24 0.22 -4.29
C GLY A 346 -30.17 0.03 -3.09
N TYR A 347 -29.66 -0.60 -2.03
CA TYR A 347 -30.28 -0.66 -0.71
C TYR A 347 -29.71 0.48 0.15
N GLY A 348 -30.51 0.99 1.10
CA GLY A 348 -30.12 2.09 1.98
C GLY A 348 -29.99 3.44 1.25
N GLU A 349 -29.50 4.46 1.95
CA GLU A 349 -29.43 5.82 1.44
C GLU A 349 -28.06 6.46 1.73
N GLY A 350 -27.69 7.46 0.92
CA GLY A 350 -26.50 8.28 1.08
C GLY A 350 -25.21 7.46 1.16
N LEU A 351 -24.32 7.85 2.07
CA LEU A 351 -23.05 7.14 2.29
C LEU A 351 -23.22 5.69 2.81
N GLY A 352 -24.41 5.31 3.27
CA GLY A 352 -24.75 3.96 3.73
C GLY A 352 -25.25 3.02 2.64
N ALA A 353 -25.46 3.51 1.40
CA ALA A 353 -26.03 2.72 0.32
C ALA A 353 -25.10 1.57 -0.16
N TYR A 354 -25.71 0.46 -0.61
CA TYR A 354 -25.02 -0.77 -0.99
C TYR A 354 -25.81 -1.59 -2.01
N VAL A 355 -25.18 -2.62 -2.57
CA VAL A 355 -25.81 -3.68 -3.35
C VAL A 355 -25.47 -5.04 -2.72
N LEU A 356 -26.00 -6.14 -3.25
CA LEU A 356 -25.77 -7.48 -2.70
C LEU A 356 -24.83 -8.29 -3.58
N LEU A 357 -23.91 -9.03 -2.96
CA LEU A 357 -23.13 -10.11 -3.58
C LEU A 357 -23.72 -11.44 -3.13
N ASP A 358 -24.27 -12.21 -4.06
CA ASP A 358 -24.90 -13.52 -3.81
C ASP A 358 -24.02 -14.67 -4.34
N VAL A 359 -23.67 -15.58 -3.46
CA VAL A 359 -22.88 -16.79 -3.77
C VAL A 359 -23.62 -18.08 -3.36
N ARG A 360 -24.83 -18.01 -2.85
CA ARG A 360 -25.60 -19.14 -2.31
C ARG A 360 -25.81 -20.25 -3.33
N HIS A 361 -26.00 -19.91 -4.61
CA HIS A 361 -26.17 -20.86 -5.70
C HIS A 361 -24.93 -21.75 -5.97
N LEU A 362 -23.77 -21.40 -5.43
CA LEU A 362 -22.55 -22.22 -5.53
C LEU A 362 -22.63 -23.48 -4.65
N GLY A 363 -23.48 -23.46 -3.61
CA GLY A 363 -23.64 -24.54 -2.65
C GLY A 363 -22.58 -24.54 -1.54
N LYS A 364 -22.98 -25.10 -0.39
CA LYS A 364 -22.19 -25.10 0.85
C LYS A 364 -20.77 -25.64 0.67
N ASP A 365 -20.61 -26.79 0.02
CA ASP A 365 -19.30 -27.46 -0.11
C ASP A 365 -18.31 -26.63 -0.91
N LYS A 366 -18.76 -26.00 -1.99
CA LYS A 366 -17.91 -25.12 -2.80
C LYS A 366 -17.53 -23.86 -2.01
N ILE A 367 -18.46 -23.26 -1.29
CA ILE A 367 -18.21 -22.07 -0.46
C ILE A 367 -17.17 -22.39 0.62
N LEU A 368 -17.33 -23.49 1.36
CA LEU A 368 -16.39 -23.89 2.41
C LEU A 368 -14.98 -24.21 1.89
N LYS A 369 -14.88 -24.73 0.65
CA LYS A 369 -13.61 -25.08 0.03
C LYS A 369 -12.89 -23.88 -0.60
N ALA A 370 -13.62 -23.03 -1.34
CA ALA A 370 -13.04 -21.98 -2.17
C ALA A 370 -13.02 -20.58 -1.50
N LEU A 371 -13.96 -20.32 -0.57
CA LEU A 371 -14.21 -19.00 0.00
C LEU A 371 -14.23 -19.00 1.56
N PRO A 372 -13.40 -19.79 2.27
CA PRO A 372 -13.50 -19.94 3.73
C PRO A 372 -13.20 -18.63 4.48
N LYS A 373 -12.21 -17.85 4.02
CA LYS A 373 -11.87 -16.55 4.63
C LYS A 373 -12.95 -15.51 4.37
N ILE A 374 -13.49 -15.47 3.15
CA ILE A 374 -14.58 -14.55 2.79
C ILE A 374 -15.81 -14.79 3.66
N ARG A 375 -16.18 -16.08 3.85
CA ARG A 375 -17.26 -16.46 4.76
C ARG A 375 -16.99 -15.96 6.19
N HIS A 376 -15.78 -16.21 6.70
CA HIS A 376 -15.40 -15.73 8.03
C HIS A 376 -15.46 -14.19 8.13
N THR A 377 -14.99 -13.48 7.11
CA THR A 377 -15.03 -12.02 7.05
C THR A 377 -16.49 -11.50 7.05
N ALA A 378 -17.40 -12.11 6.30
CA ALA A 378 -18.81 -11.74 6.28
C ALA A 378 -19.48 -11.95 7.65
N ILE A 379 -19.22 -13.08 8.32
CA ILE A 379 -19.71 -13.36 9.67
C ILE A 379 -19.14 -12.33 10.68
N LEU A 380 -17.85 -12.03 10.60
CA LEU A 380 -17.20 -11.15 11.55
C LEU A 380 -17.69 -9.69 11.46
N PHE A 381 -17.89 -9.17 10.25
CA PHE A 381 -18.22 -7.75 10.03
C PHE A 381 -19.71 -7.47 9.89
N GLU A 382 -20.50 -8.42 9.35
CA GLU A 382 -21.93 -8.22 9.09
C GLU A 382 -22.83 -9.19 9.87
N GLY A 383 -22.27 -10.19 10.53
CA GLY A 383 -23.06 -11.25 11.18
C GLY A 383 -23.72 -12.21 10.19
N ILE A 384 -23.33 -12.20 8.91
CA ILE A 384 -23.96 -12.91 7.80
C ILE A 384 -23.14 -14.15 7.41
N ASP A 385 -23.78 -15.32 7.37
CA ASP A 385 -23.22 -16.51 6.74
C ASP A 385 -23.60 -16.52 5.25
N LEU A 386 -22.61 -16.39 4.36
CA LEU A 386 -22.86 -16.35 2.92
C LEU A 386 -23.36 -17.67 2.31
N ILE A 387 -23.48 -18.74 3.11
CA ILE A 387 -24.21 -19.96 2.73
C ILE A 387 -25.72 -19.71 2.76
N GLU A 388 -26.16 -18.86 3.69
CA GLU A 388 -27.59 -18.61 3.96
C GLU A 388 -28.08 -17.30 3.32
N GLU A 389 -27.24 -16.25 3.35
CA GLU A 389 -27.64 -14.89 2.96
C GLU A 389 -26.60 -14.21 2.05
N PRO A 390 -27.04 -13.28 1.15
CA PRO A 390 -26.12 -12.50 0.33
C PRO A 390 -25.44 -11.40 1.16
N ILE A 391 -24.22 -11.05 0.80
CA ILE A 391 -23.40 -10.07 1.51
C ILE A 391 -23.70 -8.65 1.02
N PRO A 392 -23.96 -7.68 1.91
CA PRO A 392 -24.06 -6.27 1.56
C PRO A 392 -22.65 -5.71 1.22
N ILE A 393 -22.49 -5.23 -0.01
CA ILE A 393 -21.21 -4.72 -0.51
C ILE A 393 -21.39 -3.35 -1.18
N ARG A 394 -20.30 -2.59 -1.19
CA ARG A 394 -20.20 -1.30 -1.90
C ARG A 394 -18.78 -1.09 -2.41
N PRO A 395 -18.57 -0.21 -3.40
CA PRO A 395 -17.21 0.14 -3.81
C PRO A 395 -16.42 0.80 -2.67
N THR A 396 -15.12 0.47 -2.59
CA THR A 396 -14.20 1.01 -1.59
C THR A 396 -12.87 1.37 -2.22
N ALA A 397 -12.23 2.45 -1.77
CA ALA A 397 -10.86 2.76 -2.14
C ALA A 397 -9.95 1.60 -1.72
N HIS A 398 -9.08 1.14 -2.64
CA HIS A 398 -8.39 -0.14 -2.47
C HIS A 398 -6.88 -0.07 -2.69
N TYR A 399 -6.44 0.66 -3.71
CA TYR A 399 -5.03 0.76 -4.07
C TYR A 399 -4.73 2.14 -4.65
N SER A 400 -3.63 2.73 -4.22
CA SER A 400 -3.11 3.96 -4.80
C SER A 400 -2.11 3.62 -5.89
N MET A 401 -2.39 4.00 -7.16
CA MET A 401 -1.44 3.84 -8.25
C MET A 401 -0.37 4.92 -8.22
N GLY A 402 -0.71 6.10 -7.69
CA GLY A 402 0.22 7.17 -7.41
C GLY A 402 1.11 6.91 -6.19
N GLY A 403 2.24 7.59 -6.12
CA GLY A 403 3.22 7.43 -5.05
C GLY A 403 4.43 8.35 -5.23
N ILE A 404 5.49 8.11 -4.46
CA ILE A 404 6.76 8.82 -4.58
C ILE A 404 7.34 8.60 -5.98
N GLU A 405 7.69 9.68 -6.66
CA GLU A 405 8.33 9.63 -7.97
C GLU A 405 9.64 8.83 -7.94
N VAL A 406 9.72 7.80 -8.77
CA VAL A 406 10.92 6.99 -8.99
C VAL A 406 11.63 7.46 -10.24
N SER A 407 12.94 7.67 -10.15
CA SER A 407 13.77 8.11 -11.28
C SER A 407 14.21 6.94 -12.16
N LYS A 408 14.41 5.75 -11.58
CA LYS A 408 14.98 4.60 -12.28
C LYS A 408 14.41 3.28 -11.76
N PHE A 409 13.86 2.46 -12.66
CA PHE A 409 13.29 1.16 -12.32
C PHE A 409 14.32 0.16 -11.79
N ASP A 410 15.52 0.13 -12.39
CA ASP A 410 16.52 -0.92 -12.14
C ASP A 410 17.00 -0.98 -10.68
N ASP A 411 16.94 0.14 -9.96
CA ASP A 411 17.36 0.25 -8.56
C ASP A 411 16.35 0.95 -7.66
N MET A 412 15.20 1.40 -8.20
CA MET A 412 14.14 2.12 -7.49
C MET A 412 14.61 3.41 -6.79
N SER A 413 15.67 4.05 -7.33
CA SER A 413 16.20 5.31 -6.83
C SER A 413 15.28 6.50 -7.13
N THR A 414 15.37 7.53 -6.27
CA THR A 414 14.70 8.82 -6.44
C THR A 414 15.71 9.89 -6.86
N LYS A 415 15.25 11.13 -7.07
CA LYS A 415 16.14 12.27 -7.32
C LYS A 415 16.98 12.68 -6.10
N ILE A 416 16.62 12.24 -4.89
CA ILE A 416 17.43 12.44 -3.68
C ILE A 416 18.44 11.30 -3.58
N SER A 417 19.73 11.63 -3.60
CA SER A 417 20.81 10.64 -3.51
C SER A 417 20.71 9.86 -2.19
N GLY A 418 20.80 8.52 -2.26
CA GLY A 418 20.68 7.64 -1.10
C GLY A 418 19.24 7.38 -0.64
N LEU A 419 18.21 7.88 -1.36
CA LEU A 419 16.82 7.61 -1.06
C LEU A 419 16.18 6.74 -2.16
N TYR A 420 15.56 5.64 -1.74
CA TYR A 420 14.90 4.62 -2.54
C TYR A 420 13.45 4.45 -2.08
N THR A 421 12.59 3.95 -2.96
CA THR A 421 11.20 3.67 -2.59
C THR A 421 10.70 2.41 -3.28
N ALA A 422 9.74 1.69 -2.67
CA ALA A 422 9.27 0.41 -3.20
C ALA A 422 7.81 0.11 -2.85
N GLY A 423 7.18 -0.71 -3.68
CA GLY A 423 5.79 -1.14 -3.54
C GLY A 423 4.83 0.03 -3.68
N GLU A 424 3.66 -0.05 -3.06
CA GLU A 424 2.58 0.94 -3.19
C GLU A 424 2.94 2.36 -2.70
N ALA A 425 4.06 2.54 -1.99
CA ALA A 425 4.57 3.88 -1.66
C ALA A 425 5.25 4.57 -2.85
N SER A 426 5.64 3.81 -3.88
CA SER A 426 6.37 4.28 -5.05
C SER A 426 5.47 4.42 -6.27
N CYS A 427 5.83 5.32 -7.18
CA CYS A 427 5.25 5.40 -8.51
C CYS A 427 6.35 5.37 -9.56
N ILE A 428 6.62 4.19 -10.12
CA ILE A 428 7.42 3.98 -11.34
C ILE A 428 6.52 3.80 -12.56
N SER A 429 5.26 4.16 -12.41
CA SER A 429 4.27 4.17 -13.49
C SER A 429 3.99 2.80 -14.14
N ILE A 430 4.07 1.71 -13.37
CA ILE A 430 3.73 0.35 -13.84
C ILE A 430 2.24 0.02 -13.70
N HIS A 431 1.48 0.82 -12.95
CA HIS A 431 0.06 0.59 -12.71
C HIS A 431 -0.85 1.55 -13.47
N GLY A 432 -0.33 2.69 -13.91
CA GLY A 432 -1.06 3.70 -14.66
C GLY A 432 -2.34 4.17 -13.95
N ALA A 433 -3.40 4.33 -14.71
CA ALA A 433 -4.66 4.83 -14.17
C ALA A 433 -5.56 3.74 -13.52
N ASN A 434 -5.20 2.45 -13.61
CA ASN A 434 -5.96 1.36 -12.99
C ASN A 434 -5.13 0.07 -12.95
N ARG A 435 -4.76 -0.37 -11.76
CA ARG A 435 -3.88 -1.52 -11.54
C ARG A 435 -4.55 -2.85 -11.94
N LEU A 436 -3.84 -3.67 -12.71
CA LEU A 436 -4.25 -5.05 -13.01
C LEU A 436 -4.33 -5.89 -11.73
N GLY A 437 -5.41 -6.65 -11.55
CA GLY A 437 -5.58 -7.54 -10.40
C GLY A 437 -4.41 -8.52 -10.28
N GLY A 438 -3.86 -8.68 -9.05
CA GLY A 438 -2.71 -9.54 -8.78
C GLY A 438 -1.34 -8.88 -8.91
N ASN A 439 -1.20 -7.70 -9.53
CA ASN A 439 0.09 -7.01 -9.67
C ASN A 439 0.59 -6.33 -8.39
N SER A 440 -0.26 -6.07 -7.38
CA SER A 440 0.18 -5.36 -6.17
C SER A 440 1.19 -6.13 -5.32
N LEU A 441 0.98 -7.44 -5.14
CA LEU A 441 1.94 -8.28 -4.42
C LEU A 441 3.22 -8.46 -5.24
N THR A 442 3.10 -8.59 -6.57
CA THR A 442 4.26 -8.68 -7.48
C THR A 442 5.10 -7.40 -7.38
N ASP A 443 4.45 -6.23 -7.44
CA ASP A 443 5.10 -4.94 -7.26
C ASP A 443 5.86 -4.88 -5.93
N ALA A 444 5.21 -5.18 -4.82
CA ALA A 444 5.85 -5.15 -3.50
C ALA A 444 7.12 -6.01 -3.44
N VAL A 445 7.08 -7.25 -3.94
CA VAL A 445 8.24 -8.16 -3.81
C VAL A 445 9.32 -7.95 -4.87
N VAL A 446 8.98 -7.49 -6.07
CA VAL A 446 9.95 -7.16 -7.14
C VAL A 446 10.65 -5.85 -6.82
N THR A 447 9.90 -4.76 -6.65
CA THR A 447 10.47 -3.43 -6.42
C THR A 447 11.16 -3.33 -5.07
N GLY A 448 10.65 -4.05 -4.04
CA GLY A 448 11.32 -4.17 -2.75
C GLY A 448 12.73 -4.74 -2.88
N LYS A 449 12.89 -5.84 -3.64
CA LYS A 449 14.21 -6.42 -3.90
C LYS A 449 15.14 -5.44 -4.65
N LEU A 450 14.64 -4.79 -5.69
CA LEU A 450 15.42 -3.82 -6.47
C LEU A 450 15.87 -2.63 -5.62
N ALA A 451 14.99 -2.05 -4.83
CA ALA A 451 15.30 -0.95 -3.91
C ALA A 451 16.35 -1.34 -2.86
N GLY A 452 16.23 -2.56 -2.31
CA GLY A 452 17.22 -3.09 -1.37
C GLY A 452 18.60 -3.26 -1.99
N LEU A 453 18.69 -3.80 -3.21
CA LEU A 453 19.95 -3.92 -3.95
C LEU A 453 20.55 -2.55 -4.29
N GLY A 454 19.73 -1.60 -4.74
CA GLY A 454 20.13 -0.22 -5.00
C GLY A 454 20.70 0.45 -3.74
N ALA A 455 19.98 0.35 -2.64
CA ALA A 455 20.38 0.90 -1.34
C ALA A 455 21.68 0.28 -0.82
N ALA A 456 21.85 -1.04 -0.95
CA ALA A 456 23.08 -1.73 -0.55
C ALA A 456 24.30 -1.28 -1.38
N ASN A 457 24.13 -1.21 -2.71
CA ASN A 457 25.19 -0.76 -3.61
C ASN A 457 25.60 0.69 -3.36
N TYR A 458 24.65 1.55 -2.99
CA TYR A 458 24.95 2.93 -2.63
C TYR A 458 25.64 3.01 -1.26
N ALA A 459 25.06 2.38 -0.23
CA ALA A 459 25.58 2.42 1.14
C ALA A 459 27.00 1.89 1.25
N ALA A 460 27.34 0.83 0.49
CA ALA A 460 28.68 0.25 0.46
C ALA A 460 29.77 1.21 -0.06
N LYS A 461 29.38 2.28 -0.78
CA LYS A 461 30.31 3.29 -1.32
C LYS A 461 30.45 4.52 -0.42
N GLN A 462 29.67 4.59 0.67
CA GLN A 462 29.70 5.73 1.59
C GLN A 462 30.68 5.44 2.74
N GLU A 463 31.66 6.32 2.95
CA GLU A 463 32.67 6.16 4.02
C GLU A 463 32.14 6.52 5.42
N GLY A 464 31.08 7.33 5.53
CA GLY A 464 30.52 7.78 6.80
C GLY A 464 29.05 8.17 6.72
N PHE A 465 28.56 8.70 7.80
CA PHE A 465 27.20 9.25 7.93
C PHE A 465 27.21 10.78 7.75
N GLY A 466 26.03 11.36 7.44
CA GLY A 466 25.84 12.79 7.44
C GLY A 466 26.05 13.42 8.82
N SER A 467 26.09 14.74 8.88
CA SER A 467 26.28 15.48 10.15
C SER A 467 25.14 15.28 11.15
N GLY A 468 23.95 14.96 10.68
CA GLY A 468 22.74 14.85 11.47
C GLY A 468 22.21 16.16 12.05
N LYS A 469 22.82 17.29 11.69
CA LYS A 469 22.38 18.61 12.19
C LYS A 469 20.93 18.89 11.80
N ARG A 470 20.60 18.74 10.51
CA ARG A 470 19.24 18.97 9.99
C ARG A 470 18.23 18.00 10.62
N ALA A 471 18.58 16.71 10.74
CA ALA A 471 17.73 15.72 11.36
C ALA A 471 17.44 16.05 12.84
N SER A 472 18.46 16.52 13.58
CA SER A 472 18.30 16.94 14.97
C SER A 472 17.41 18.18 15.11
N GLU A 473 17.55 19.18 14.24
CA GLU A 473 16.69 20.37 14.20
C GLU A 473 15.23 19.97 13.93
N LEU A 474 14.99 19.04 13.00
CA LEU A 474 13.65 18.52 12.69
C LEU A 474 13.05 17.76 13.89
N ALA A 475 13.83 16.95 14.60
CA ALA A 475 13.38 16.24 15.80
C ALA A 475 12.96 17.23 16.91
N GLN A 476 13.77 18.27 17.16
CA GLN A 476 13.42 19.33 18.11
C GLN A 476 12.14 20.09 17.71
N LYS A 477 11.95 20.36 16.41
CA LYS A 477 10.73 20.99 15.88
C LYS A 477 9.49 20.13 16.17
N TRP A 478 9.56 18.80 15.95
CA TRP A 478 8.46 17.91 16.25
C TRP A 478 8.16 17.79 17.74
N GLN A 479 9.20 17.74 18.59
CA GLN A 479 9.01 17.76 20.03
C GLN A 479 8.35 19.07 20.51
N ALA A 480 8.73 20.21 19.94
CA ALA A 480 8.08 21.48 20.22
C ALA A 480 6.61 21.50 19.75
N LYS A 481 6.35 20.97 18.55
CA LYS A 481 4.99 20.84 17.99
C LYS A 481 4.10 19.95 18.87
N PHE A 482 4.61 18.82 19.35
CA PHE A 482 3.87 17.98 20.30
C PHE A 482 3.44 18.76 21.55
N LYS A 483 4.37 19.49 22.18
CA LYS A 483 4.07 20.32 23.35
C LYS A 483 3.03 21.42 23.05
N GLN A 484 3.11 22.04 21.88
CA GLN A 484 2.16 23.06 21.45
C GLN A 484 0.75 22.48 21.29
N ILE A 485 0.61 21.33 20.64
CA ILE A 485 -0.67 20.67 20.38
C ILE A 485 -1.27 20.14 21.69
N ALA A 486 -0.46 19.58 22.57
CA ALA A 486 -0.89 19.11 23.89
C ALA A 486 -1.50 20.23 24.76
N ASN A 487 -1.02 21.48 24.59
CA ASN A 487 -1.48 22.66 25.32
C ASN A 487 -2.40 23.59 24.49
N GLY A 488 -2.85 23.17 23.32
CA GLY A 488 -3.71 23.93 22.41
C GLY A 488 -5.10 24.22 23.01
N SER A 489 -5.81 25.19 22.42
CA SER A 489 -7.15 25.61 22.83
C SER A 489 -8.30 24.91 22.09
N GLY A 490 -8.00 24.13 21.06
CA GLY A 490 -8.97 23.42 20.23
C GLY A 490 -9.77 22.35 20.98
N LYS A 491 -10.86 21.86 20.37
CA LYS A 491 -11.68 20.77 20.93
C LYS A 491 -10.97 19.42 20.76
N ALA A 492 -10.88 18.67 21.84
CA ALA A 492 -10.13 17.40 21.87
C ALA A 492 -10.64 16.32 20.91
N ASN A 493 -11.94 16.28 20.64
CA ASN A 493 -12.56 15.25 19.76
C ASN A 493 -12.68 15.70 18.30
N GLU A 494 -12.41 16.95 17.98
CA GLU A 494 -12.57 17.51 16.63
C GLU A 494 -11.68 16.81 15.60
N MET A 495 -10.55 16.22 16.01
CA MET A 495 -9.67 15.45 15.14
C MET A 495 -10.38 14.26 14.47
N TYR A 496 -11.20 13.53 15.21
CA TYR A 496 -11.94 12.39 14.68
C TYR A 496 -13.09 12.84 13.77
N GLU A 497 -13.75 13.93 14.12
CA GLU A 497 -14.77 14.58 13.28
C GLU A 497 -14.18 15.06 11.95
N LEU A 498 -13.00 15.70 11.98
CA LEU A 498 -12.28 16.11 10.77
C LEU A 498 -11.85 14.93 9.90
N ARG A 499 -11.45 13.81 10.50
CA ARG A 499 -11.07 12.60 9.76
C ARG A 499 -12.28 11.99 9.04
N GLU A 500 -13.45 11.96 9.68
CA GLU A 500 -14.70 11.52 9.05
C GLU A 500 -15.15 12.49 7.96
N GLU A 501 -15.11 13.79 8.21
CA GLU A 501 -15.43 14.83 7.25
C GLU A 501 -14.52 14.76 6.01
N LEU A 502 -13.21 14.63 6.19
CA LEU A 502 -12.25 14.43 5.10
C LEU A 502 -12.65 13.25 4.22
N GLY A 503 -12.94 12.10 4.84
CA GLY A 503 -13.35 10.89 4.12
C GLY A 503 -14.67 11.07 3.35
N ALA A 504 -15.65 11.74 3.94
CA ALA A 504 -16.94 12.04 3.31
C ALA A 504 -16.77 12.98 2.12
N GLN A 505 -16.05 14.10 2.31
CA GLN A 505 -15.79 15.08 1.26
C GLN A 505 -15.05 14.47 0.08
N LEU A 506 -14.05 13.62 0.33
CA LEU A 506 -13.32 12.90 -0.72
C LEU A 506 -14.22 11.92 -1.48
N TRP A 507 -15.08 11.19 -0.77
CA TRP A 507 -16.00 10.26 -1.43
C TRP A 507 -16.99 10.97 -2.34
N ASP A 508 -17.62 12.03 -1.85
CA ASP A 508 -18.71 12.73 -2.56
C ASP A 508 -18.17 13.54 -3.76
N ASN A 509 -16.95 14.07 -3.67
CA ASN A 509 -16.42 15.02 -4.64
C ASN A 509 -15.27 14.47 -5.50
N MET A 510 -14.53 13.46 -5.03
CA MET A 510 -13.41 12.83 -5.73
C MET A 510 -13.45 11.29 -5.70
N GLY A 511 -14.63 10.71 -5.47
CA GLY A 511 -14.86 9.27 -5.52
C GLY A 511 -14.77 8.70 -6.93
N ILE A 512 -15.69 7.77 -7.25
CA ILE A 512 -15.72 7.07 -8.54
C ILE A 512 -16.05 8.02 -9.69
N PHE A 513 -17.03 8.92 -9.50
CA PHE A 513 -17.44 9.92 -10.48
C PHE A 513 -17.09 11.32 -10.01
N ARG A 514 -16.48 12.10 -10.87
CA ARG A 514 -15.94 13.43 -10.60
C ARG A 514 -16.47 14.45 -11.60
N THR A 515 -16.61 15.70 -11.20
CA THR A 515 -16.85 16.86 -12.08
C THR A 515 -15.94 18.01 -11.66
N GLY A 516 -15.71 18.98 -12.55
CA GLY A 516 -14.95 20.19 -12.21
C GLY A 516 -15.53 20.91 -11.00
N GLU A 517 -16.85 21.12 -11.00
CA GLU A 517 -17.56 21.76 -9.90
C GLU A 517 -17.35 21.07 -8.54
N LYS A 518 -17.46 19.72 -8.51
CA LYS A 518 -17.22 18.93 -7.29
C LYS A 518 -15.77 19.01 -6.81
N LEU A 519 -14.81 18.97 -7.74
CA LEU A 519 -13.39 19.09 -7.40
C LEU A 519 -13.04 20.48 -6.90
N ASP A 520 -13.65 21.53 -7.42
CA ASP A 520 -13.48 22.92 -6.96
C ASP A 520 -14.07 23.09 -5.54
N LEU A 521 -15.24 22.53 -5.28
CA LEU A 521 -15.84 22.48 -3.95
C LEU A 521 -14.93 21.71 -2.97
N LEU A 522 -14.42 20.54 -3.38
CA LEU A 522 -13.49 19.78 -2.56
C LEU A 522 -12.23 20.58 -2.21
N SER A 523 -11.65 21.29 -3.18
CA SER A 523 -10.47 22.12 -2.95
C SER A 523 -10.72 23.18 -1.86
N GLN A 524 -11.87 23.85 -1.89
CA GLN A 524 -12.26 24.82 -0.85
C GLN A 524 -12.45 24.16 0.53
N ASN A 525 -13.14 23.01 0.56
CA ASN A 525 -13.38 22.27 1.79
C ASN A 525 -12.07 21.75 2.41
N LEU A 526 -11.10 21.30 1.59
CA LEU A 526 -9.79 20.87 2.06
C LEU A 526 -8.98 22.00 2.70
N GLU A 527 -9.07 23.23 2.20
CA GLU A 527 -8.43 24.38 2.86
C GLU A 527 -9.11 24.72 4.21
N SER A 528 -10.44 24.60 4.30
CA SER A 528 -11.17 24.75 5.56
C SER A 528 -10.78 23.65 6.58
N ILE A 529 -10.72 22.39 6.14
CA ILE A 529 -10.30 21.25 6.97
C ILE A 529 -8.85 21.47 7.46
N ARG A 530 -7.95 21.94 6.57
CA ARG A 530 -6.57 22.23 6.93
C ARG A 530 -6.48 23.33 8.00
N ALA A 531 -7.21 24.43 7.84
CA ALA A 531 -7.21 25.52 8.81
C ALA A 531 -7.64 25.05 10.21
N ARG A 532 -8.69 24.22 10.28
CA ARG A 532 -9.15 23.62 11.54
C ARG A 532 -8.15 22.59 12.09
N TYR A 533 -7.46 21.83 11.24
CA TYR A 533 -6.38 20.93 11.67
C TYR A 533 -5.24 21.68 12.34
N ASP A 534 -4.86 22.86 11.85
CA ASP A 534 -3.77 23.67 12.41
C ASP A 534 -4.11 24.20 13.82
N GLU A 535 -5.40 24.28 14.18
CA GLU A 535 -5.91 24.70 15.50
C GLU A 535 -6.19 23.52 16.46
N LEU A 536 -6.04 22.27 16.01
CA LEU A 536 -6.37 21.09 16.82
C LEU A 536 -5.57 21.00 18.11
N ARG A 537 -6.24 20.42 19.11
CA ARG A 537 -5.64 19.95 20.36
C ARG A 537 -5.74 18.43 20.45
N VAL A 538 -4.67 17.78 20.91
CA VAL A 538 -4.70 16.37 21.31
C VAL A 538 -5.05 16.28 22.79
N ALA A 539 -6.09 15.48 23.12
CA ALA A 539 -6.58 15.36 24.50
C ALA A 539 -5.57 14.70 25.44
N ASP A 540 -4.83 13.71 24.94
CA ASP A 540 -3.80 13.03 25.70
C ASP A 540 -2.48 13.77 25.60
N VAL A 541 -2.04 14.31 26.73
CA VAL A 541 -0.79 15.06 26.88
C VAL A 541 0.40 14.18 27.32
N ASN A 542 0.13 12.92 27.69
CA ASN A 542 1.18 11.96 28.02
C ASN A 542 1.89 11.52 26.74
N PRO A 543 3.21 11.64 26.62
CA PRO A 543 3.92 11.20 25.40
C PRO A 543 3.96 9.66 25.26
N VAL A 544 3.90 8.91 26.36
CA VAL A 544 4.03 7.45 26.41
C VAL A 544 2.78 6.77 25.85
N MET A 545 2.95 5.91 24.85
CA MET A 545 1.85 5.20 24.18
C MET A 545 0.73 6.11 23.65
N ASN A 546 1.08 7.35 23.28
CA ASN A 546 0.12 8.33 22.80
C ASN A 546 -0.27 8.08 21.35
N THR A 547 -1.31 7.29 21.14
CA THR A 547 -1.87 6.98 19.81
C THR A 547 -2.68 8.14 19.25
N ALA A 548 -3.23 9.01 20.10
CA ALA A 548 -3.94 10.21 19.64
C ALA A 548 -3.00 11.18 18.91
N PHE A 549 -1.72 11.26 19.33
CA PHE A 549 -0.73 12.03 18.58
C PHE A 549 -0.37 11.35 17.24
N THR A 550 -0.31 10.03 17.19
CA THR A 550 -0.16 9.29 15.91
C THR A 550 -1.33 9.61 14.97
N ASP A 551 -2.58 9.56 15.45
CA ASP A 551 -3.77 9.91 14.68
C ASP A 551 -3.71 11.36 14.16
N TYR A 552 -3.18 12.29 14.97
CA TYR A 552 -2.95 13.68 14.56
C TYR A 552 -1.95 13.78 13.40
N VAL A 553 -0.81 13.12 13.50
CA VAL A 553 0.22 13.10 12.43
C VAL A 553 -0.34 12.49 11.16
N GLU A 554 -1.03 11.35 11.27
CA GLU A 554 -1.69 10.67 10.14
C GLU A 554 -2.72 11.56 9.46
N LEU A 555 -3.58 12.25 10.22
CA LEU A 555 -4.57 13.16 9.66
C LEU A 555 -3.90 14.30 8.87
N GLY A 556 -2.83 14.90 9.40
CA GLY A 556 -2.08 15.93 8.70
C GLY A 556 -1.47 15.43 7.38
N ASN A 557 -0.91 14.22 7.37
CA ASN A 557 -0.42 13.58 6.15
C ASN A 557 -1.55 13.33 5.14
N LEU A 558 -2.69 12.80 5.59
CA LEU A 558 -3.85 12.53 4.72
C LEU A 558 -4.44 13.82 4.11
N ILE A 559 -4.53 14.91 4.87
CA ILE A 559 -4.96 16.23 4.35
C ILE A 559 -4.01 16.73 3.27
N LEU A 560 -2.70 16.64 3.50
CA LEU A 560 -1.69 17.04 2.52
C LEU A 560 -1.82 16.23 1.22
N LEU A 561 -1.91 14.90 1.32
CA LEU A 561 -2.03 14.02 0.16
C LEU A 561 -3.37 14.19 -0.58
N ALA A 562 -4.47 14.45 0.14
CA ALA A 562 -5.77 14.76 -0.45
C ALA A 562 -5.75 16.06 -1.25
N ARG A 563 -5.05 17.10 -0.77
CA ARG A 563 -4.86 18.36 -1.51
C ARG A 563 -4.07 18.14 -2.80
N CYS A 564 -3.02 17.32 -2.75
CA CYS A 564 -2.26 16.93 -3.95
C CYS A 564 -3.14 16.20 -4.97
N ALA A 565 -3.89 15.19 -4.51
CA ALA A 565 -4.77 14.40 -5.37
C ALA A 565 -5.90 15.24 -5.98
N CYS A 566 -6.48 16.17 -5.22
CA CYS A 566 -7.50 17.10 -5.70
C CYS A 566 -6.92 18.04 -6.78
N LEU A 567 -5.74 18.63 -6.56
CA LEU A 567 -5.06 19.49 -7.53
C LEU A 567 -4.80 18.77 -8.86
N ALA A 568 -4.28 17.54 -8.81
CA ALA A 568 -4.03 16.73 -10.00
C ALA A 568 -5.33 16.35 -10.71
N ALA A 569 -6.38 15.95 -9.97
CA ALA A 569 -7.69 15.60 -10.51
C ALA A 569 -8.40 16.77 -11.19
N GLN A 570 -8.31 18.00 -10.64
CA GLN A 570 -8.87 19.21 -11.24
C GLN A 570 -8.27 19.49 -12.62
N LYS A 571 -6.95 19.26 -12.76
CA LYS A 571 -6.21 19.61 -13.99
C LYS A 571 -6.21 18.51 -15.04
N ARG A 572 -6.63 17.29 -14.72
CA ARG A 572 -6.79 16.20 -15.69
C ARG A 572 -8.19 16.22 -16.28
N LEU A 573 -8.33 16.82 -17.47
CA LEU A 573 -9.62 17.05 -18.14
C LEU A 573 -9.94 15.91 -19.12
N GLU A 574 -9.92 14.68 -18.61
CA GLU A 574 -10.26 13.45 -19.34
C GLU A 574 -10.83 12.40 -18.38
N SER A 575 -11.34 11.30 -18.93
CA SER A 575 -11.63 10.08 -18.19
C SER A 575 -10.66 8.97 -18.58
N ARG A 576 -9.94 8.40 -17.57
CA ARG A 576 -8.93 7.34 -17.78
C ARG A 576 -8.87 6.41 -16.57
N GLY A 577 -9.17 5.12 -16.76
CA GLY A 577 -9.12 4.11 -15.72
C GLY A 577 -9.99 4.47 -14.50
N ALA A 578 -9.37 4.65 -13.34
CA ALA A 578 -10.05 5.02 -12.10
C ALA A 578 -10.44 6.51 -12.02
N HIS A 579 -9.86 7.36 -12.86
CA HIS A 579 -10.22 8.78 -12.94
C HIS A 579 -11.37 8.97 -13.94
N THR A 580 -12.61 9.11 -13.45
CA THR A 580 -13.81 9.28 -14.30
C THR A 580 -14.39 10.68 -14.12
N ARG A 581 -14.31 11.49 -15.18
CA ARG A 581 -14.86 12.84 -15.27
C ARG A 581 -16.16 12.80 -16.06
N GLU A 582 -17.30 13.06 -15.38
CA GLU A 582 -18.60 13.10 -16.05
C GLU A 582 -18.70 14.27 -17.06
N ASP A 583 -17.99 15.36 -16.79
CA ASP A 583 -17.85 16.53 -17.66
C ASP A 583 -16.80 16.35 -18.80
N TYR A 584 -15.89 15.37 -18.68
CA TYR A 584 -14.91 14.96 -19.69
C TYR A 584 -14.89 13.44 -19.85
N PRO A 585 -15.95 12.82 -20.41
CA PRO A 585 -16.15 11.36 -20.33
C PRO A 585 -15.21 10.54 -21.22
N LYS A 586 -14.44 11.17 -22.10
CA LYS A 586 -13.54 10.49 -23.04
C LYS A 586 -12.09 10.53 -22.58
N ARG A 587 -11.32 9.49 -22.94
CA ARG A 587 -9.86 9.48 -22.85
C ARG A 587 -9.27 10.41 -23.92
N ASP A 588 -8.29 11.20 -23.54
CA ASP A 588 -7.60 12.17 -24.42
C ASP A 588 -6.09 11.91 -24.39
N ASP A 589 -5.63 11.03 -25.28
CA ASP A 589 -4.20 10.67 -25.38
C ASP A 589 -3.34 11.83 -25.92
N LYS A 590 -3.94 12.77 -26.64
CA LYS A 590 -3.20 13.91 -27.20
C LYS A 590 -2.74 14.88 -26.11
N ASN A 591 -3.58 15.15 -25.13
CA ASN A 591 -3.31 16.18 -24.12
C ASN A 591 -2.94 15.59 -22.77
N PHE A 592 -3.37 14.34 -22.44
CA PHE A 592 -3.28 13.76 -21.11
C PHE A 592 -2.59 12.39 -21.02
N LEU A 593 -1.92 11.91 -22.09
CA LEU A 593 -1.02 10.75 -21.98
C LEU A 593 0.29 11.18 -21.31
N LYS A 594 0.19 11.61 -20.06
CA LYS A 594 1.30 12.10 -19.24
C LYS A 594 1.00 11.92 -17.76
N HIS A 595 2.03 11.65 -17.00
CA HIS A 595 1.96 11.55 -15.54
C HIS A 595 1.84 12.95 -14.94
N SER A 596 0.97 13.09 -13.95
CA SER A 596 0.90 14.26 -13.10
C SER A 596 1.94 14.16 -11.99
N ILE A 597 2.67 15.24 -11.69
CA ILE A 597 3.66 15.27 -10.62
C ILE A 597 3.40 16.49 -9.77
N VAL A 598 2.94 16.28 -8.54
CA VAL A 598 2.76 17.36 -7.57
C VAL A 598 4.04 17.48 -6.75
N THR A 599 4.52 18.70 -6.60
CA THR A 599 5.66 19.06 -5.74
C THR A 599 5.25 20.10 -4.72
N MET A 600 6.01 20.20 -3.65
CA MET A 600 5.79 21.18 -2.58
C MET A 600 7.08 22.00 -2.35
N ASN A 601 6.94 23.32 -2.25
CA ASN A 601 8.05 24.20 -1.91
C ASN A 601 8.20 24.34 -0.38
N ASP A 602 9.26 25.04 0.07
CA ASP A 602 9.54 25.26 1.50
C ASP A 602 8.44 26.05 2.23
N ALA A 603 7.64 26.82 1.53
CA ALA A 603 6.47 27.53 2.08
C ALA A 603 5.22 26.63 2.20
N GLY A 604 5.29 25.36 1.76
CA GLY A 604 4.16 24.41 1.77
C GLY A 604 3.17 24.62 0.61
N GLU A 605 3.53 25.38 -0.40
CA GLU A 605 2.70 25.59 -1.59
C GLU A 605 2.88 24.44 -2.59
N LEU A 606 1.77 23.98 -3.14
CA LEU A 606 1.73 22.88 -4.08
C LEU A 606 1.79 23.38 -5.52
N SER A 607 2.58 22.73 -6.35
CA SER A 607 2.64 22.96 -7.79
C SER A 607 2.50 21.65 -8.57
N LEU A 608 1.90 21.71 -9.75
CA LEU A 608 1.66 20.57 -10.62
C LEU A 608 2.52 20.67 -11.88
N GLY A 609 3.36 19.67 -12.11
CA GLY A 609 4.10 19.42 -13.33
C GLY A 609 3.63 18.15 -14.03
N TYR A 610 4.23 17.85 -15.18
CA TYR A 610 3.92 16.66 -15.97
C TYR A 610 5.19 15.98 -16.48
N LYS A 611 5.12 14.66 -16.65
CA LYS A 611 6.13 13.82 -17.30
C LYS A 611 5.45 12.98 -18.38
N GLU A 612 6.00 12.93 -19.57
CA GLU A 612 5.47 12.12 -20.67
C GLU A 612 5.57 10.62 -20.34
N VAL A 613 4.56 9.85 -20.79
CA VAL A 613 4.55 8.38 -20.67
C VAL A 613 5.55 7.78 -21.67
N VAL A 614 6.34 6.82 -21.22
CA VAL A 614 7.27 6.07 -22.07
C VAL A 614 6.50 5.02 -22.87
N VAL A 615 6.26 5.26 -24.16
CA VAL A 615 5.60 4.34 -25.08
C VAL A 615 6.62 3.68 -25.98
N THR A 616 6.74 2.34 -25.93
CA THR A 616 7.77 1.58 -26.67
C THR A 616 7.19 0.50 -27.57
N GLU A 617 6.58 -0.55 -27.02
CA GLU A 617 6.19 -1.76 -27.77
C GLU A 617 4.67 -1.87 -28.02
N PHE A 618 3.83 -1.30 -27.15
CA PHE A 618 2.39 -1.50 -27.23
C PHE A 618 1.66 -0.29 -27.76
N SER A 619 0.93 -0.50 -28.86
CA SER A 619 0.13 0.53 -29.50
C SER A 619 -1.07 0.95 -28.62
N LEU A 620 -1.40 2.23 -28.64
CA LEU A 620 -2.51 2.83 -27.90
C LEU A 620 -3.91 2.41 -28.40
N ASP A 621 -3.99 1.81 -29.58
CA ASP A 621 -5.24 1.31 -30.19
C ASP A 621 -5.68 -0.06 -29.68
N GLY A 622 -4.95 -0.66 -28.76
CA GLY A 622 -5.30 -1.92 -28.10
C GLY A 622 -4.97 -3.17 -28.90
N ARG A 623 -4.21 -3.08 -29.99
CA ARG A 623 -3.71 -4.26 -30.71
C ARG A 623 -2.80 -5.07 -29.83
N LYS A 624 -3.05 -6.38 -29.74
CA LYS A 624 -2.19 -7.30 -29.01
C LYS A 624 -0.83 -7.42 -29.69
N PRO A 625 0.25 -7.60 -28.92
CA PRO A 625 1.54 -7.97 -29.51
C PRO A 625 1.42 -9.29 -30.27
N GLN A 626 2.12 -9.37 -31.39
CA GLN A 626 2.21 -10.59 -32.21
C GLN A 626 3.01 -11.68 -31.51
#